data_be42d7990536cb1678f286f41a9c89b0
#
_entry.id   be42d7990536cb1678f286f41a9c89b0
#
_cell.length_a   1.000
_cell.length_b   1.000
_cell.length_c   1.000
_cell.angle_alpha   90.00
_cell.angle_beta   90.00
_cell.angle_gamma   90.00
#
_symmetry.space_group_name_H-M   'P 1'
#
loop_
_entity.id
_entity.type
_entity.pdbx_description
1 polymer ?
#
loop_
_entity_poly.entity_id
_entity_poly.type
_entity_poly.pdbx_seq_one_letter_code
_entity_poly.pdbx_strand_id
1 'polypeptide(L)'
;MKYAFDNANLIDGTQDMRVQPGQCVLTDGETITDIVPAGTAPAGYTRIDLHGRYLLPGLINMHVHLAGNGKIQKKQRDLETLVRRILSNPVSRAVAYRMVCSFARTELLGGVTTIRTVGGLDTFDTRLRDEIRAGRRIGPRVLAANEAISVPGGHMAGSVAIAAKTIDEALAQVDAVHAQGADLVKLMITGGVMDATERGMPGEVKMPAEMVRAVCERAHALGYTVAAHTESTEGVRIALQNGVDSIEHGAKPDDEILRLFEERGAFLCATFSPALPYARFDRAVTHLTEDEQFNGRVVFDGMIACAKAALAHGIPVVLGNDTSCQWVAQYDFWRELCYFHEYAGASNACALYCATGQSARMAGLGDVTGTLRPGLCADMLVTSENPLADLRALRTLDMVVARGRIIDRPRPKRNARLDAGLDTLLA
;
A
#
# COMPACT_ATOMS: atom_id res chain seq x y z
N MET A 1 -22.88 12.62 13.88
CA MET A 1 -22.56 12.70 15.34
C MET A 1 -21.37 13.63 15.45
N LYS A 2 -21.46 14.66 16.32
CA LYS A 2 -20.44 15.68 16.45
C LYS A 2 -19.44 15.35 17.55
N TYR A 3 -18.15 15.30 17.20
CA TYR A 3 -17.07 15.08 18.14
C TYR A 3 -16.07 16.23 18.13
N ALA A 4 -15.51 16.54 19.29
CA ALA A 4 -14.40 17.44 19.48
C ALA A 4 -13.22 16.65 20.06
N PHE A 5 -12.22 16.39 19.24
CA PHE A 5 -10.94 15.76 19.64
C PHE A 5 -10.05 16.85 20.23
N ASP A 6 -10.16 17.04 21.52
CA ASP A 6 -9.63 18.21 22.24
C ASP A 6 -8.25 17.94 22.85
N ASN A 7 -7.47 19.00 23.05
CA ASN A 7 -6.16 18.97 23.68
C ASN A 7 -5.17 18.03 22.95
N ALA A 8 -5.11 18.15 21.62
CA ALA A 8 -4.24 17.39 20.73
C ALA A 8 -2.92 18.12 20.45
N ASN A 9 -1.84 17.34 20.30
CA ASN A 9 -0.67 17.73 19.52
C ASN A 9 -0.97 17.32 18.05
N LEU A 10 -1.40 18.27 17.26
CA LEU A 10 -1.84 18.01 15.87
C LEU A 10 -0.64 17.91 14.94
N ILE A 11 -0.62 16.86 14.10
CA ILE A 11 0.24 16.71 12.93
C ILE A 11 -0.72 16.66 11.73
N ASP A 12 -0.74 17.71 10.89
CA ASP A 12 -1.82 17.90 9.93
C ASP A 12 -1.70 17.10 8.62
N GLY A 13 -0.56 16.43 8.39
CA GLY A 13 -0.33 15.64 7.17
C GLY A 13 0.14 16.47 5.97
N THR A 14 0.43 17.74 6.14
CA THR A 14 1.07 18.57 5.10
C THR A 14 2.55 18.20 4.95
N GLN A 15 3.19 18.67 3.88
CA GLN A 15 4.60 18.38 3.63
C GLN A 15 5.53 18.83 4.77
N ASP A 16 5.15 19.88 5.48
CA ASP A 16 5.94 20.41 6.61
C ASP A 16 5.91 19.51 7.86
N MET A 17 4.87 18.68 8.02
CA MET A 17 4.71 17.74 9.13
C MET A 17 5.10 18.33 10.50
N ARG A 18 4.53 19.50 10.85
CA ARG A 18 4.84 20.17 12.13
C ARG A 18 3.86 19.74 13.22
N VAL A 19 4.37 19.61 14.45
CA VAL A 19 3.52 19.47 15.63
C VAL A 19 2.93 20.82 15.99
N GLN A 20 1.60 20.88 16.03
CA GLN A 20 0.81 22.04 16.46
C GLN A 20 0.15 21.70 17.80
N PRO A 21 0.72 22.16 18.96
CA PRO A 21 0.18 21.79 20.26
C PRO A 21 -1.12 22.54 20.58
N GLY A 22 -1.92 21.94 21.48
CA GLY A 22 -3.10 22.59 22.01
C GLY A 22 -4.21 22.84 20.98
N GLN A 23 -4.40 21.89 20.06
CA GLN A 23 -5.46 21.97 19.04
C GLN A 23 -6.68 21.13 19.44
N CYS A 24 -7.82 21.48 18.88
CA CYS A 24 -9.06 20.71 18.96
C CYS A 24 -9.61 20.53 17.54
N VAL A 25 -9.73 19.29 17.07
CA VAL A 25 -10.31 18.95 15.77
C VAL A 25 -11.79 18.65 15.95
N LEU A 26 -12.63 19.40 15.25
CA LEU A 26 -14.09 19.28 15.26
C LEU A 26 -14.56 18.43 14.07
N THR A 27 -15.46 17.48 14.32
CA THR A 27 -16.03 16.64 13.26
C THR A 27 -17.55 16.61 13.36
N ASP A 28 -18.21 16.52 12.19
CA ASP A 28 -19.64 16.19 12.10
C ASP A 28 -19.84 15.05 11.10
N GLY A 29 -20.29 13.90 11.61
CA GLY A 29 -20.33 12.68 10.81
C GLY A 29 -18.95 12.29 10.31
N GLU A 30 -18.78 12.20 9.00
CA GLU A 30 -17.54 11.79 8.34
C GLU A 30 -16.58 12.99 8.07
N THR A 31 -16.97 14.23 8.35
CA THR A 31 -16.25 15.41 7.90
C THR A 31 -15.59 16.16 9.06
N ILE A 32 -14.35 16.62 8.85
CA ILE A 32 -13.70 17.61 9.71
C ILE A 32 -14.36 18.97 9.42
N THR A 33 -14.98 19.57 10.43
CA THR A 33 -15.70 20.85 10.26
C THR A 33 -14.82 22.05 10.58
N ASP A 34 -13.92 21.92 11.55
CA ASP A 34 -13.01 23.02 11.92
C ASP A 34 -11.82 22.47 12.75
N ILE A 35 -10.79 23.30 12.90
CA ILE A 35 -9.66 23.09 13.82
C ILE A 35 -9.52 24.39 14.64
N VAL A 36 -9.70 24.29 15.94
CA VAL A 36 -9.75 25.41 16.85
C VAL A 36 -8.79 25.21 18.04
N PRO A 37 -8.44 26.24 18.80
CA PRO A 37 -7.64 26.09 20.02
C PRO A 37 -8.31 25.14 21.04
N ALA A 38 -7.52 24.37 21.75
CA ALA A 38 -8.01 23.47 22.80
C ALA A 38 -8.87 24.22 23.83
N GLY A 39 -9.94 23.57 24.30
CA GLY A 39 -10.88 24.14 25.26
C GLY A 39 -11.95 25.06 24.65
N THR A 40 -11.90 25.38 23.34
CA THR A 40 -12.83 26.32 22.70
C THR A 40 -13.92 25.64 21.87
N ALA A 41 -14.04 24.29 21.94
CA ALA A 41 -15.06 23.56 21.22
C ALA A 41 -16.47 24.09 21.53
N PRO A 42 -17.32 24.34 20.49
CA PRO A 42 -18.68 24.83 20.69
C PRO A 42 -19.55 23.84 21.48
N ALA A 43 -20.65 24.35 22.05
CA ALA A 43 -21.67 23.49 22.65
C ALA A 43 -22.27 22.51 21.63
N GLY A 44 -22.66 21.32 22.08
CA GLY A 44 -23.29 20.29 21.24
C GLY A 44 -22.30 19.28 20.63
N TYR A 45 -20.99 19.43 20.88
CA TYR A 45 -19.99 18.41 20.55
C TYR A 45 -19.75 17.46 21.73
N THR A 46 -19.62 16.16 21.42
CA THR A 46 -19.10 15.18 22.39
C THR A 46 -17.60 15.36 22.48
N ARG A 47 -17.09 15.81 23.62
CA ARG A 47 -15.66 16.07 23.83
C ARG A 47 -14.92 14.77 24.13
N ILE A 48 -13.79 14.57 23.45
CA ILE A 48 -12.81 13.51 23.67
C ILE A 48 -11.49 14.20 23.98
N ASP A 49 -11.12 14.23 25.27
CA ASP A 49 -9.83 14.81 25.68
C ASP A 49 -8.69 13.86 25.32
N LEU A 50 -7.80 14.32 24.46
CA LEU A 50 -6.62 13.55 24.04
C LEU A 50 -5.44 13.69 25.02
N HIS A 51 -5.55 14.54 26.04
CA HIS A 51 -4.52 14.72 27.08
C HIS A 51 -3.11 14.99 26.52
N GLY A 52 -3.00 15.78 25.46
CA GLY A 52 -1.73 16.10 24.82
C GLY A 52 -1.14 14.98 23.94
N ARG A 53 -1.92 13.94 23.62
CA ARG A 53 -1.53 12.90 22.64
C ARG A 53 -1.47 13.47 21.22
N TYR A 54 -0.80 12.74 20.34
CA TYR A 54 -0.62 13.14 18.95
C TYR A 54 -1.79 12.68 18.10
N LEU A 55 -2.38 13.62 17.37
CA LEU A 55 -3.44 13.39 16.40
C LEU A 55 -2.88 13.65 15.00
N LEU A 56 -2.97 12.64 14.12
CA LEU A 56 -2.42 12.69 12.77
C LEU A 56 -3.38 12.04 11.77
N PRO A 57 -3.20 12.26 10.44
CA PRO A 57 -4.01 11.60 9.43
C PRO A 57 -3.87 10.08 9.50
N GLY A 58 -4.93 9.38 9.10
CA GLY A 58 -4.88 7.95 8.87
C GLY A 58 -3.87 7.59 7.79
N LEU A 59 -3.15 6.49 7.97
CA LEU A 59 -2.18 6.01 6.99
C LEU A 59 -2.86 5.53 5.72
N ILE A 60 -2.17 5.69 4.60
CA ILE A 60 -2.59 5.26 3.25
C ILE A 60 -1.55 4.27 2.73
N ASN A 61 -1.94 3.01 2.59
CA ASN A 61 -1.12 1.94 2.06
C ASN A 61 -1.39 1.77 0.56
N MET A 62 -0.41 2.15 -0.28
CA MET A 62 -0.58 2.23 -1.72
C MET A 62 -0.27 0.93 -2.47
N HIS A 63 0.12 -0.15 -1.75
CA HIS A 63 0.38 -1.45 -2.35
C HIS A 63 -0.07 -2.58 -1.42
N VAL A 64 -1.26 -3.10 -1.68
CA VAL A 64 -1.90 -4.11 -0.84
C VAL A 64 -2.43 -5.27 -1.68
N HIS A 65 -2.18 -6.48 -1.21
CA HIS A 65 -2.90 -7.67 -1.65
C HIS A 65 -3.69 -8.26 -0.47
N LEU A 66 -4.95 -8.58 -0.69
CA LEU A 66 -5.82 -9.15 0.34
C LEU A 66 -6.02 -10.68 0.18
N ALA A 67 -5.12 -11.33 -0.59
CA ALA A 67 -5.21 -12.76 -0.90
C ALA A 67 -4.48 -13.66 0.10
N GLY A 68 -3.63 -13.12 0.96
CA GLY A 68 -2.81 -13.86 1.92
C GLY A 68 -2.69 -13.19 3.29
N ASN A 69 -1.97 -13.82 4.20
CA ASN A 69 -1.87 -13.39 5.60
C ASN A 69 -0.43 -13.19 6.10
N GLY A 70 0.54 -13.10 5.20
CA GLY A 70 1.96 -12.88 5.53
C GLY A 70 2.67 -14.05 6.23
N LYS A 71 2.00 -15.18 6.43
CA LYS A 71 2.61 -16.33 7.11
C LYS A 71 3.75 -16.93 6.32
N ILE A 72 4.81 -17.27 7.03
CA ILE A 72 5.97 -17.98 6.49
C ILE A 72 5.53 -19.36 6.00
N GLN A 73 5.85 -19.68 4.76
CA GLN A 73 5.57 -20.96 4.15
C GLN A 73 6.85 -21.79 4.09
N LYS A 74 6.78 -23.05 4.51
CA LYS A 74 7.91 -23.98 4.44
C LYS A 74 8.12 -24.58 3.04
N LYS A 75 7.13 -24.50 2.17
CA LYS A 75 7.15 -25.02 0.79
C LYS A 75 6.39 -24.08 -0.11
N GLN A 76 6.89 -23.90 -1.30
CA GLN A 76 6.15 -23.25 -2.37
C GLN A 76 4.85 -24.02 -2.65
N ARG A 77 3.79 -23.29 -2.91
CA ARG A 77 2.48 -23.86 -3.27
C ARG A 77 2.18 -23.51 -4.72
N ASP A 78 1.56 -24.42 -5.41
CA ASP A 78 0.90 -24.13 -6.67
C ASP A 78 -0.31 -23.21 -6.40
N LEU A 79 -0.07 -21.90 -6.51
CA LEU A 79 -1.08 -20.87 -6.22
C LEU A 79 -2.19 -20.88 -7.26
N GLU A 80 -1.88 -21.15 -8.53
CA GLU A 80 -2.87 -21.23 -9.62
C GLU A 80 -3.90 -22.33 -9.32
N THR A 81 -3.44 -23.56 -9.06
CA THR A 81 -4.36 -24.66 -8.71
C THR A 81 -5.13 -24.36 -7.42
N LEU A 82 -4.51 -23.73 -6.42
CA LEU A 82 -5.18 -23.38 -5.17
C LEU A 82 -6.30 -22.35 -5.42
N VAL A 83 -6.01 -21.26 -6.12
CA VAL A 83 -6.98 -20.19 -6.43
C VAL A 83 -8.13 -20.74 -7.28
N ARG A 84 -7.83 -21.50 -8.33
CA ARG A 84 -8.85 -22.15 -9.16
C ARG A 84 -9.80 -23.02 -8.31
N ARG A 85 -9.30 -23.82 -7.38
CA ARG A 85 -10.13 -24.64 -6.46
C ARG A 85 -10.97 -23.79 -5.52
N ILE A 86 -10.41 -22.71 -4.99
CA ILE A 86 -11.11 -21.79 -4.09
C ILE A 86 -12.28 -21.13 -4.84
N LEU A 87 -12.06 -20.66 -6.05
CA LEU A 87 -13.04 -19.90 -6.81
C LEU A 87 -14.10 -20.78 -7.50
N SER A 88 -13.79 -22.05 -7.77
CA SER A 88 -14.74 -22.99 -8.42
C SER A 88 -15.90 -23.44 -7.52
N ASN A 89 -15.78 -23.31 -6.20
CA ASN A 89 -16.80 -23.75 -5.25
C ASN A 89 -17.41 -22.55 -4.50
N PRO A 90 -18.75 -22.36 -4.50
CA PRO A 90 -19.39 -21.22 -3.84
C PRO A 90 -19.07 -21.11 -2.34
N VAL A 91 -18.90 -22.22 -1.63
CA VAL A 91 -18.59 -22.22 -0.19
C VAL A 91 -17.17 -21.74 0.06
N SER A 92 -16.16 -22.31 -0.64
CA SER A 92 -14.78 -21.89 -0.52
C SER A 92 -14.58 -20.44 -0.97
N ARG A 93 -15.27 -20.01 -2.04
CA ARG A 93 -15.30 -18.61 -2.50
C ARG A 93 -15.84 -17.67 -1.43
N ALA A 94 -16.94 -18.05 -0.75
CA ALA A 94 -17.49 -17.26 0.35
C ALA A 94 -16.55 -17.18 1.57
N VAL A 95 -15.84 -18.27 1.89
CA VAL A 95 -14.83 -18.31 2.95
C VAL A 95 -13.66 -17.41 2.58
N ALA A 96 -13.13 -17.49 1.36
CA ALA A 96 -12.03 -16.64 0.88
C ALA A 96 -12.42 -15.15 0.94
N TYR A 97 -13.63 -14.80 0.50
CA TYR A 97 -14.12 -13.43 0.61
C TYR A 97 -14.21 -12.93 2.06
N ARG A 98 -14.63 -13.78 3.01
CA ARG A 98 -14.60 -13.41 4.43
C ARG A 98 -13.18 -13.17 4.94
N MET A 99 -12.20 -13.94 4.44
CA MET A 99 -10.78 -13.72 4.78
C MET A 99 -10.30 -12.38 4.24
N VAL A 100 -10.59 -12.04 2.98
CA VAL A 100 -10.31 -10.72 2.37
C VAL A 100 -10.87 -9.59 3.24
N CYS A 101 -12.14 -9.68 3.65
CA CYS A 101 -12.75 -8.70 4.55
C CYS A 101 -12.05 -8.60 5.92
N SER A 102 -11.58 -9.73 6.45
CA SER A 102 -10.84 -9.77 7.72
C SER A 102 -9.47 -9.11 7.59
N PHE A 103 -8.78 -9.32 6.46
CA PHE A 103 -7.48 -8.73 6.20
C PHE A 103 -7.59 -7.21 6.05
N ALA A 104 -8.54 -6.71 5.27
CA ALA A 104 -8.80 -5.28 5.17
C ALA A 104 -9.16 -4.63 6.52
N ARG A 105 -9.94 -5.33 7.35
CA ARG A 105 -10.21 -4.85 8.72
C ARG A 105 -8.93 -4.81 9.56
N THR A 106 -8.00 -5.75 9.36
CA THR A 106 -6.73 -5.78 10.08
C THR A 106 -5.83 -4.60 9.67
N GLU A 107 -5.81 -4.21 8.38
CA GLU A 107 -5.19 -2.97 7.91
C GLU A 107 -5.72 -1.76 8.70
N LEU A 108 -7.06 -1.63 8.77
CA LEU A 108 -7.69 -0.53 9.50
C LEU A 108 -7.29 -0.51 10.99
N LEU A 109 -7.28 -1.66 11.64
CA LEU A 109 -6.87 -1.77 13.05
C LEU A 109 -5.36 -1.48 13.25
N GLY A 110 -4.56 -1.60 12.20
CA GLY A 110 -3.15 -1.19 12.15
C GLY A 110 -2.95 0.29 11.80
N GLY A 111 -4.03 1.08 11.67
CA GLY A 111 -3.96 2.51 11.40
C GLY A 111 -4.06 2.89 9.92
N VAL A 112 -4.24 1.93 9.04
CA VAL A 112 -4.39 2.18 7.60
C VAL A 112 -5.87 2.48 7.30
N THR A 113 -6.19 3.74 7.05
CA THR A 113 -7.57 4.18 6.77
C THR A 113 -7.93 4.14 5.28
N THR A 114 -6.92 4.05 4.41
CA THR A 114 -7.09 3.91 2.97
C THR A 114 -6.08 2.90 2.43
N ILE A 115 -6.53 2.01 1.55
CA ILE A 115 -5.69 1.04 0.83
C ILE A 115 -5.89 1.15 -0.68
N ARG A 116 -4.83 0.93 -1.44
CA ARG A 116 -4.89 0.66 -2.88
C ARG A 116 -4.53 -0.81 -3.10
N THR A 117 -5.50 -1.62 -3.54
CA THR A 117 -5.20 -3.00 -3.94
C THR A 117 -4.64 -3.02 -5.36
N VAL A 118 -3.65 -3.86 -5.60
CA VAL A 118 -2.90 -3.93 -6.86
C VAL A 118 -2.75 -5.37 -7.38
N GLY A 119 -3.81 -6.12 -7.24
CA GLY A 119 -3.96 -7.52 -7.62
C GLY A 119 -4.73 -8.28 -6.54
N GLY A 120 -5.88 -8.81 -6.91
CA GLY A 120 -6.82 -9.46 -6.01
C GLY A 120 -7.39 -10.74 -6.60
N LEU A 121 -8.36 -11.32 -5.90
CA LEU A 121 -9.07 -12.51 -6.33
C LEU A 121 -10.43 -12.11 -6.92
N ASP A 122 -10.62 -12.39 -8.22
CA ASP A 122 -11.91 -12.12 -8.86
C ASP A 122 -12.35 -10.65 -8.62
N THR A 123 -13.60 -10.41 -8.29
CA THR A 123 -14.20 -9.11 -7.97
C THR A 123 -14.24 -8.80 -6.46
N PHE A 124 -13.38 -9.43 -5.66
CA PHE A 124 -13.48 -9.30 -4.21
C PHE A 124 -13.12 -7.90 -3.71
N ASP A 125 -12.21 -7.21 -4.38
CA ASP A 125 -11.78 -5.87 -3.95
C ASP A 125 -12.86 -4.83 -4.21
N THR A 126 -13.46 -4.81 -5.41
CA THR A 126 -14.57 -3.91 -5.74
C THR A 126 -15.80 -4.19 -4.89
N ARG A 127 -16.12 -5.46 -4.67
CA ARG A 127 -17.21 -5.87 -3.78
C ARG A 127 -16.97 -5.38 -2.35
N LEU A 128 -15.75 -5.56 -1.82
CA LEU A 128 -15.37 -5.10 -0.49
C LEU A 128 -15.49 -3.58 -0.37
N ARG A 129 -14.94 -2.85 -1.35
CA ARG A 129 -15.06 -1.39 -1.45
C ARG A 129 -16.51 -0.94 -1.33
N ASP A 130 -17.39 -1.54 -2.13
CA ASP A 130 -18.79 -1.16 -2.21
C ASP A 130 -19.58 -1.52 -0.94
N GLU A 131 -19.24 -2.66 -0.29
CA GLU A 131 -19.82 -3.02 1.01
C GLU A 131 -19.37 -2.06 2.13
N ILE A 132 -18.10 -1.60 2.11
CA ILE A 132 -17.58 -0.61 3.06
C ILE A 132 -18.21 0.77 2.80
N ARG A 133 -18.26 1.20 1.53
CA ARG A 133 -18.89 2.48 1.13
C ARG A 133 -20.36 2.54 1.53
N ALA A 134 -21.07 1.45 1.41
CA ALA A 134 -22.47 1.34 1.82
C ALA A 134 -22.66 1.13 3.35
N GLY A 135 -21.61 1.15 4.16
CA GLY A 135 -21.67 0.96 5.61
C GLY A 135 -21.99 -0.48 6.06
N ARG A 136 -22.06 -1.43 5.13
CA ARG A 136 -22.34 -2.85 5.45
C ARG A 136 -21.14 -3.56 6.08
N ARG A 137 -19.94 -2.99 5.94
CA ARG A 137 -18.71 -3.49 6.57
C ARG A 137 -17.89 -2.36 7.16
N ILE A 138 -17.06 -2.72 8.13
CA ILE A 138 -16.04 -1.85 8.71
C ILE A 138 -14.71 -2.22 8.07
N GLY A 139 -14.08 -1.27 7.42
CA GLY A 139 -12.78 -1.41 6.75
C GLY A 139 -12.23 -0.06 6.31
N PRO A 140 -11.02 -0.02 5.77
CA PRO A 140 -10.44 1.18 5.19
C PRO A 140 -11.20 1.60 3.92
N ARG A 141 -11.01 2.81 3.43
CA ARG A 141 -11.32 3.18 2.05
C ARG A 141 -10.50 2.29 1.12
N VAL A 142 -11.11 1.81 0.04
CA VAL A 142 -10.42 0.91 -0.91
C VAL A 142 -10.41 1.56 -2.29
N LEU A 143 -9.24 1.63 -2.91
CA LEU A 143 -9.06 1.77 -4.34
C LEU A 143 -8.76 0.37 -4.89
N ALA A 144 -9.65 -0.14 -5.72
CA ALA A 144 -9.68 -1.55 -6.11
C ALA A 144 -9.18 -1.76 -7.54
N ALA A 145 -8.15 -2.62 -7.72
CA ALA A 145 -7.73 -3.08 -9.04
C ALA A 145 -8.43 -4.38 -9.48
N ASN A 146 -8.91 -5.20 -8.55
CA ASN A 146 -9.26 -6.60 -8.78
C ASN A 146 -8.06 -7.40 -9.33
N GLU A 147 -8.26 -8.29 -10.30
CA GLU A 147 -7.18 -9.08 -10.88
C GLU A 147 -6.24 -8.21 -11.72
N ALA A 148 -4.93 -8.38 -11.50
CA ALA A 148 -3.91 -7.75 -12.34
C ALA A 148 -3.80 -8.43 -13.70
N ILE A 149 -3.07 -7.81 -14.64
CA ILE A 149 -2.76 -8.36 -15.95
C ILE A 149 -1.29 -8.81 -15.96
N SER A 150 -1.07 -10.08 -16.27
CA SER A 150 0.24 -10.70 -16.42
C SER A 150 0.30 -11.42 -17.78
N VAL A 151 1.38 -12.15 -18.02
CA VAL A 151 1.55 -13.01 -19.19
C VAL A 151 1.79 -14.47 -18.75
N PRO A 152 1.67 -15.47 -19.62
CA PRO A 152 2.00 -16.85 -19.28
C PRO A 152 3.44 -16.97 -18.74
N GLY A 153 3.60 -17.55 -17.54
CA GLY A 153 4.88 -17.62 -16.83
C GLY A 153 5.37 -16.30 -16.25
N GLY A 154 4.56 -15.25 -16.29
CA GLY A 154 4.82 -13.97 -15.64
C GLY A 154 4.44 -13.96 -14.15
N HIS A 155 4.82 -12.89 -13.48
CA HIS A 155 4.60 -12.73 -12.03
C HIS A 155 3.13 -12.89 -11.65
N MET A 156 2.87 -13.71 -10.62
CA MET A 156 1.54 -13.99 -10.05
C MET A 156 0.47 -14.48 -11.04
N ALA A 157 0.84 -14.88 -12.28
CA ALA A 157 -0.06 -15.41 -13.28
C ALA A 157 -0.88 -16.59 -12.73
N GLY A 158 -2.19 -16.59 -12.97
CA GLY A 158 -3.13 -17.62 -12.49
C GLY A 158 -3.46 -17.54 -10.99
N SER A 159 -2.96 -16.54 -10.25
CA SER A 159 -3.32 -16.32 -8.84
C SER A 159 -4.08 -15.00 -8.64
N VAL A 160 -3.39 -13.89 -8.41
CA VAL A 160 -4.00 -12.55 -8.32
C VAL A 160 -3.86 -11.73 -9.62
N ALA A 161 -3.36 -12.38 -10.67
CA ALA A 161 -3.22 -11.81 -12.01
C ALA A 161 -3.68 -12.82 -13.09
N ILE A 162 -4.33 -12.31 -14.12
CA ILE A 162 -4.73 -13.08 -15.30
C ILE A 162 -3.57 -13.09 -16.31
N ALA A 163 -3.27 -14.25 -16.89
CA ALA A 163 -2.24 -14.42 -17.91
C ALA A 163 -2.82 -14.16 -19.31
N ALA A 164 -2.59 -12.96 -19.85
CA ALA A 164 -2.93 -12.62 -21.23
C ALA A 164 -1.82 -13.09 -22.19
N LYS A 165 -2.20 -13.89 -23.21
CA LYS A 165 -1.26 -14.43 -24.21
C LYS A 165 -1.04 -13.46 -25.37
N THR A 166 -2.01 -12.60 -25.64
CA THR A 166 -2.01 -11.66 -26.75
C THR A 166 -2.41 -10.27 -26.26
N ILE A 167 -2.11 -9.25 -27.06
CA ILE A 167 -2.56 -7.88 -26.78
C ILE A 167 -4.10 -7.83 -26.70
N ASP A 168 -4.82 -8.51 -27.58
CA ASP A 168 -6.28 -8.53 -27.56
C ASP A 168 -6.83 -9.12 -26.26
N GLU A 169 -6.22 -10.18 -25.72
CA GLU A 169 -6.59 -10.74 -24.42
C GLU A 169 -6.30 -9.75 -23.28
N ALA A 170 -5.18 -9.03 -23.33
CA ALA A 170 -4.85 -8.01 -22.34
C ALA A 170 -5.84 -6.82 -22.38
N LEU A 171 -6.22 -6.37 -23.57
CA LEU A 171 -7.24 -5.33 -23.75
C LEU A 171 -8.62 -5.78 -23.28
N ALA A 172 -9.00 -7.02 -23.59
CA ALA A 172 -10.24 -7.61 -23.07
C ALA A 172 -10.26 -7.66 -21.53
N GLN A 173 -9.10 -7.89 -20.90
CA GLN A 173 -8.99 -7.84 -19.44
C GLN A 173 -9.14 -6.41 -18.90
N VAL A 174 -8.60 -5.38 -19.56
CA VAL A 174 -8.86 -3.97 -19.20
C VAL A 174 -10.35 -3.67 -19.26
N ASP A 175 -11.03 -4.11 -20.31
CA ASP A 175 -12.48 -3.93 -20.46
C ASP A 175 -13.28 -4.69 -19.38
N ALA A 176 -12.83 -5.88 -18.99
CA ALA A 176 -13.44 -6.64 -17.90
C ALA A 176 -13.27 -5.92 -16.55
N VAL A 177 -12.07 -5.41 -16.24
CA VAL A 177 -11.77 -4.61 -15.05
C VAL A 177 -12.65 -3.34 -15.03
N HIS A 178 -12.83 -2.68 -16.18
CA HIS A 178 -13.74 -1.55 -16.31
C HIS A 178 -15.20 -1.95 -16.03
N ALA A 179 -15.70 -3.03 -16.62
CA ALA A 179 -17.05 -3.52 -16.38
C ALA A 179 -17.30 -3.92 -14.92
N GLN A 180 -16.27 -4.35 -14.19
CA GLN A 180 -16.32 -4.65 -12.77
C GLN A 180 -16.29 -3.39 -11.88
N GLY A 181 -16.09 -2.20 -12.47
CA GLY A 181 -16.03 -0.92 -11.78
C GLY A 181 -14.78 -0.76 -10.90
N ALA A 182 -13.63 -1.29 -11.32
CA ALA A 182 -12.36 -1.07 -10.64
C ALA A 182 -11.96 0.42 -10.65
N ASP A 183 -10.96 0.79 -9.85
CA ASP A 183 -10.49 2.18 -9.72
C ASP A 183 -9.16 2.41 -10.46
N LEU A 184 -8.45 1.35 -10.82
CA LEU A 184 -7.17 1.39 -11.56
C LEU A 184 -6.91 0.07 -12.27
N VAL A 185 -5.90 0.06 -13.16
CA VAL A 185 -5.36 -1.15 -13.81
C VAL A 185 -3.98 -1.48 -13.22
N LYS A 186 -3.69 -2.76 -13.00
CA LYS A 186 -2.37 -3.24 -12.55
C LYS A 186 -1.75 -4.17 -13.58
N LEU A 187 -0.48 -3.92 -13.90
CA LEU A 187 0.36 -4.76 -14.75
C LEU A 187 1.44 -5.48 -13.96
N MET A 188 1.82 -6.68 -14.41
CA MET A 188 3.00 -7.43 -13.95
C MET A 188 4.00 -7.49 -15.11
N ILE A 189 4.91 -6.50 -15.18
CA ILE A 189 5.83 -6.34 -16.33
C ILE A 189 7.03 -7.26 -16.19
N THR A 190 7.57 -7.36 -14.98
CA THR A 190 8.72 -8.24 -14.71
C THR A 190 8.33 -9.45 -13.88
N GLY A 191 9.21 -10.44 -13.79
CA GLY A 191 9.22 -11.41 -12.71
C GLY A 191 9.65 -10.77 -11.40
N GLY A 192 9.60 -11.55 -10.31
CA GLY A 192 10.10 -11.20 -8.99
C GLY A 192 11.19 -12.16 -8.52
N VAL A 193 11.60 -12.05 -7.23
CA VAL A 193 12.62 -12.90 -6.64
C VAL A 193 12.35 -14.38 -6.84
N MET A 194 11.08 -14.80 -6.70
CA MET A 194 10.68 -16.23 -6.78
C MET A 194 10.41 -16.70 -8.22
N ASP A 195 10.34 -15.78 -9.19
CA ASP A 195 10.11 -16.11 -10.61
C ASP A 195 11.42 -16.12 -11.42
N ALA A 196 12.54 -15.84 -10.76
CA ALA A 196 13.84 -15.77 -11.39
C ALA A 196 14.29 -17.14 -11.94
N THR A 197 14.66 -17.17 -13.22
CA THR A 197 15.18 -18.37 -13.87
C THR A 197 16.68 -18.55 -13.64
N GLU A 198 17.39 -17.46 -13.32
CA GLU A 198 18.84 -17.44 -13.11
C GLU A 198 19.23 -16.56 -11.92
N ARG A 199 20.39 -16.88 -11.33
CA ARG A 199 21.01 -16.08 -10.30
C ARG A 199 21.40 -14.71 -10.85
N GLY A 200 20.96 -13.63 -10.17
CA GLY A 200 21.24 -12.24 -10.55
C GLY A 200 20.24 -11.62 -11.53
N MET A 201 19.21 -12.37 -11.93
CA MET A 201 18.16 -11.94 -12.88
C MET A 201 16.74 -11.96 -12.28
N PRO A 202 16.50 -11.38 -11.08
CA PRO A 202 15.20 -11.48 -10.43
C PRO A 202 14.08 -10.73 -11.18
N GLY A 203 14.39 -9.64 -11.84
CA GLY A 203 13.41 -8.78 -12.53
C GLY A 203 13.38 -8.99 -14.04
N GLU A 204 13.48 -10.23 -14.53
CA GLU A 204 13.38 -10.51 -15.97
C GLU A 204 12.09 -9.93 -16.55
N VAL A 205 12.19 -9.18 -17.66
CA VAL A 205 11.04 -8.64 -18.36
C VAL A 205 10.22 -9.80 -18.96
N LYS A 206 8.97 -9.90 -18.57
CA LYS A 206 8.03 -10.93 -19.03
C LYS A 206 6.98 -10.39 -20.01
N MET A 207 6.49 -9.16 -19.77
CA MET A 207 5.48 -8.55 -20.60
C MET A 207 6.13 -7.71 -21.71
N PRO A 208 5.81 -7.94 -23.00
CA PRO A 208 6.34 -7.15 -24.11
C PRO A 208 5.95 -5.67 -24.02
N ALA A 209 6.85 -4.78 -24.43
CA ALA A 209 6.67 -3.32 -24.36
C ALA A 209 5.43 -2.84 -25.14
N GLU A 210 5.15 -3.46 -26.31
CA GLU A 210 3.94 -3.16 -27.10
C GLU A 210 2.65 -3.52 -26.38
N MET A 211 2.64 -4.58 -25.56
CA MET A 211 1.49 -4.95 -24.73
C MET A 211 1.30 -3.95 -23.59
N VAL A 212 2.39 -3.54 -22.92
CA VAL A 212 2.36 -2.49 -21.88
C VAL A 212 1.74 -1.21 -22.46
N ARG A 213 2.23 -0.75 -23.61
CA ARG A 213 1.71 0.46 -24.29
C ARG A 213 0.21 0.34 -24.61
N ALA A 214 -0.20 -0.75 -25.23
CA ALA A 214 -1.59 -0.96 -25.62
C ALA A 214 -2.53 -0.94 -24.40
N VAL A 215 -2.12 -1.58 -23.30
CA VAL A 215 -2.89 -1.58 -22.04
C VAL A 215 -2.95 -0.18 -21.43
N CYS A 216 -1.83 0.57 -21.37
CA CYS A 216 -1.83 1.93 -20.86
C CYS A 216 -2.72 2.86 -21.68
N GLU A 217 -2.63 2.83 -23.01
CA GLU A 217 -3.48 3.62 -23.90
C GLU A 217 -4.97 3.30 -23.69
N ARG A 218 -5.34 2.02 -23.57
CA ARG A 218 -6.72 1.61 -23.31
C ARG A 218 -7.20 2.03 -21.93
N ALA A 219 -6.40 1.83 -20.91
CA ALA A 219 -6.71 2.22 -19.53
C ALA A 219 -6.92 3.73 -19.42
N HIS A 220 -6.01 4.53 -19.97
CA HIS A 220 -6.12 5.99 -19.97
C HIS A 220 -7.34 6.48 -20.77
N ALA A 221 -7.68 5.86 -21.88
CA ALA A 221 -8.90 6.18 -22.65
C ALA A 221 -10.19 5.94 -21.83
N LEU A 222 -10.13 5.05 -20.84
CA LEU A 222 -11.23 4.78 -19.91
C LEU A 222 -11.14 5.60 -18.60
N GLY A 223 -10.11 6.46 -18.45
CA GLY A 223 -9.90 7.32 -17.29
C GLY A 223 -9.19 6.65 -16.11
N TYR A 224 -8.54 5.51 -16.33
CA TYR A 224 -7.78 4.81 -15.29
C TYR A 224 -6.31 5.19 -15.27
N THR A 225 -5.70 5.15 -14.10
CA THR A 225 -4.25 5.08 -13.93
C THR A 225 -3.77 3.63 -14.00
N VAL A 226 -2.52 3.44 -14.41
CA VAL A 226 -1.86 2.13 -14.53
C VAL A 226 -0.72 2.03 -13.54
N ALA A 227 -0.76 1.02 -12.67
CA ALA A 227 0.32 0.65 -11.77
C ALA A 227 1.07 -0.58 -12.32
N ALA A 228 2.39 -0.63 -12.19
CA ALA A 228 3.18 -1.75 -12.71
C ALA A 228 4.19 -2.31 -11.70
N HIS A 229 4.15 -3.63 -11.48
CA HIS A 229 5.21 -4.36 -10.80
C HIS A 229 6.46 -4.38 -11.68
N THR A 230 7.58 -3.86 -11.15
CA THR A 230 8.87 -3.79 -11.82
C THR A 230 10.02 -3.94 -10.83
N GLU A 231 10.85 -4.97 -11.00
CA GLU A 231 12.00 -5.26 -10.14
C GLU A 231 13.34 -5.29 -10.92
N SER A 232 13.38 -4.66 -12.11
CA SER A 232 14.62 -4.45 -12.88
C SER A 232 14.66 -3.08 -13.52
N THR A 233 15.88 -2.57 -13.77
CA THR A 233 16.11 -1.30 -14.46
C THR A 233 15.39 -1.25 -15.81
N GLU A 234 15.48 -2.32 -16.59
CA GLU A 234 14.81 -2.40 -17.88
C GLU A 234 13.29 -2.48 -17.78
N GLY A 235 12.76 -3.18 -16.76
CA GLY A 235 11.32 -3.20 -16.49
C GLY A 235 10.77 -1.81 -16.15
N VAL A 236 11.49 -1.03 -15.31
CA VAL A 236 11.13 0.35 -14.98
C VAL A 236 11.16 1.23 -16.23
N ARG A 237 12.20 1.10 -17.08
CA ARG A 237 12.32 1.82 -18.33
C ARG A 237 11.15 1.55 -19.27
N ILE A 238 10.85 0.27 -19.51
CA ILE A 238 9.72 -0.15 -20.38
C ILE A 238 8.40 0.40 -19.82
N ALA A 239 8.19 0.32 -18.52
CA ALA A 239 6.97 0.84 -17.88
C ALA A 239 6.79 2.33 -18.15
N LEU A 240 7.80 3.15 -17.85
CA LEU A 240 7.73 4.61 -18.00
C LEU A 240 7.63 5.03 -19.49
N GLN A 241 8.40 4.41 -20.38
CA GLN A 241 8.33 4.71 -21.82
C GLN A 241 6.96 4.42 -22.43
N ASN A 242 6.21 3.46 -21.87
CA ASN A 242 4.94 2.99 -22.41
C ASN A 242 3.71 3.48 -21.62
N GLY A 243 3.87 4.46 -20.72
CA GLY A 243 2.75 5.20 -20.15
C GLY A 243 2.27 4.75 -18.77
N VAL A 244 3.03 3.94 -18.04
CA VAL A 244 2.71 3.58 -16.64
C VAL A 244 2.78 4.80 -15.74
N ASP A 245 1.79 4.98 -14.85
CA ASP A 245 1.66 6.11 -13.95
C ASP A 245 2.32 5.86 -12.59
N SER A 246 2.42 4.60 -12.16
CA SER A 246 2.97 4.24 -10.85
C SER A 246 3.88 3.01 -10.97
N ILE A 247 5.14 3.22 -10.59
CA ILE A 247 6.15 2.17 -10.51
C ILE A 247 6.11 1.56 -9.12
N GLU A 248 5.76 0.27 -9.06
CA GLU A 248 5.74 -0.49 -7.82
C GLU A 248 7.10 -1.14 -7.61
N HIS A 249 7.60 -1.15 -6.36
CA HIS A 249 8.92 -1.65 -5.96
C HIS A 249 10.06 -0.79 -6.49
N GLY A 250 10.25 -0.76 -7.80
CA GLY A 250 11.32 -0.05 -8.47
C GLY A 250 12.65 -0.84 -8.47
N ALA A 251 13.60 -0.36 -9.25
CA ALA A 251 14.95 -0.91 -9.35
C ALA A 251 15.96 0.23 -9.54
N LYS A 252 17.26 -0.09 -9.47
CA LYS A 252 18.32 0.91 -9.63
C LYS A 252 18.13 1.74 -10.91
N PRO A 253 17.82 3.05 -10.82
CA PRO A 253 17.61 3.88 -11.98
C PRO A 253 18.92 4.35 -12.59
N ASP A 254 18.88 4.73 -13.84
CA ASP A 254 19.86 5.57 -14.51
C ASP A 254 19.25 6.96 -14.81
N ASP A 255 20.06 7.86 -15.42
CA ASP A 255 19.62 9.22 -15.71
C ASP A 255 18.45 9.29 -16.69
N GLU A 256 18.31 8.30 -17.58
CA GLU A 256 17.16 8.23 -18.50
C GLU A 256 15.87 7.92 -17.72
N ILE A 257 15.90 6.95 -16.82
CA ILE A 257 14.76 6.58 -16.00
C ILE A 257 14.31 7.75 -15.13
N LEU A 258 15.24 8.49 -14.52
CA LEU A 258 14.91 9.66 -13.72
C LEU A 258 14.21 10.74 -14.53
N ARG A 259 14.69 11.02 -15.75
CA ARG A 259 14.01 11.94 -16.69
C ARG A 259 12.62 11.45 -17.09
N LEU A 260 12.47 10.15 -17.34
CA LEU A 260 11.18 9.57 -17.69
C LEU A 260 10.14 9.71 -16.56
N PHE A 261 10.54 9.54 -15.30
CA PHE A 261 9.65 9.83 -14.16
C PHE A 261 9.15 11.27 -14.17
N GLU A 262 10.05 12.24 -14.38
CA GLU A 262 9.71 13.67 -14.43
C GLU A 262 8.81 14.00 -15.62
N GLU A 263 9.16 13.54 -16.83
CA GLU A 263 8.42 13.80 -18.08
C GLU A 263 7.01 13.23 -18.04
N ARG A 264 6.83 12.08 -17.39
CA ARG A 264 5.54 11.40 -17.26
C ARG A 264 4.71 11.90 -16.09
N GLY A 265 5.32 12.55 -15.11
CA GLY A 265 4.68 12.83 -13.82
C GLY A 265 4.33 11.55 -13.05
N ALA A 266 5.04 10.46 -13.34
CA ALA A 266 4.86 9.18 -12.68
C ALA A 266 5.44 9.23 -11.25
N PHE A 267 5.01 8.29 -10.40
CA PHE A 267 5.49 8.20 -9.02
C PHE A 267 6.01 6.80 -8.67
N LEU A 268 6.87 6.75 -7.66
CA LEU A 268 7.35 5.50 -7.08
C LEU A 268 6.46 5.09 -5.90
N CYS A 269 5.98 3.87 -5.89
CA CYS A 269 5.44 3.20 -4.71
C CYS A 269 6.51 2.29 -4.12
N ALA A 270 7.25 2.79 -3.13
CA ALA A 270 8.30 2.04 -2.46
C ALA A 270 7.69 0.98 -1.53
N THR A 271 8.29 -0.23 -1.53
CA THR A 271 7.80 -1.40 -0.78
C THR A 271 8.99 -2.23 -0.31
N PHE A 272 9.61 -1.86 0.78
CA PHE A 272 10.79 -2.59 1.30
C PHE A 272 10.42 -3.89 2.03
N SER A 273 9.23 -3.92 2.61
CA SER A 273 8.76 -5.02 3.47
C SER A 273 8.84 -6.41 2.83
N PRO A 274 8.50 -6.66 1.54
CA PRO A 274 8.55 -8.01 0.97
C PRO A 274 9.99 -8.50 0.70
N ALA A 275 10.91 -7.61 0.30
CA ALA A 275 12.27 -7.98 -0.09
C ALA A 275 13.25 -8.02 1.09
N LEU A 276 13.06 -7.19 2.10
CA LEU A 276 13.96 -7.06 3.26
C LEU A 276 14.20 -8.39 4.01
N PRO A 277 13.19 -9.20 4.35
CA PRO A 277 13.39 -10.48 4.99
C PRO A 277 14.23 -11.47 4.14
N TYR A 278 14.03 -11.45 2.83
CA TYR A 278 14.80 -12.28 1.90
C TYR A 278 16.26 -11.84 1.82
N ALA A 279 16.51 -10.54 1.86
CA ALA A 279 17.86 -9.98 1.83
C ALA A 279 18.64 -10.16 3.14
N ARG A 280 17.97 -10.16 4.30
CA ARG A 280 18.60 -10.01 5.63
C ARG A 280 18.51 -11.22 6.54
N PHE A 281 17.45 -12.03 6.46
CA PHE A 281 17.34 -13.20 7.33
C PHE A 281 18.23 -14.35 6.85
N ASP A 282 18.62 -15.19 7.80
CA ASP A 282 19.29 -16.46 7.50
C ASP A 282 18.36 -17.39 6.69
N ARG A 283 18.94 -18.18 5.77
CA ARG A 283 18.20 -19.13 4.95
C ARG A 283 17.51 -20.22 5.79
N ALA A 284 18.02 -20.54 6.97
CA ALA A 284 17.33 -21.43 7.91
C ALA A 284 15.97 -20.88 8.37
N VAL A 285 15.80 -19.55 8.34
CA VAL A 285 14.57 -18.85 8.71
C VAL A 285 13.63 -18.65 7.52
N THR A 286 14.19 -18.26 6.36
CA THR A 286 13.42 -17.97 5.14
C THR A 286 13.12 -19.20 4.31
N HIS A 287 13.89 -20.28 4.47
CA HIS A 287 13.87 -21.50 3.64
C HIS A 287 14.20 -21.27 2.16
N LEU A 288 14.88 -20.15 1.83
CA LEU A 288 15.32 -19.83 0.48
C LEU A 288 16.53 -20.67 0.07
N THR A 289 16.67 -20.92 -1.22
CA THR A 289 17.92 -21.35 -1.84
C THR A 289 18.96 -20.23 -1.79
N GLU A 290 20.20 -20.53 -2.12
CA GLU A 290 21.25 -19.50 -2.19
C GLU A 290 20.97 -18.46 -3.29
N ASP A 291 20.46 -18.92 -4.43
CA ASP A 291 20.14 -18.05 -5.58
C ASP A 291 18.94 -17.15 -5.29
N GLU A 292 17.88 -17.70 -4.67
CA GLU A 292 16.73 -16.88 -4.25
C GLU A 292 17.14 -15.81 -3.22
N GLN A 293 18.01 -16.14 -2.25
CA GLN A 293 18.52 -15.14 -1.31
C GLN A 293 19.38 -14.08 -2.01
N PHE A 294 20.24 -14.50 -2.96
CA PHE A 294 21.04 -13.57 -3.74
C PHE A 294 20.13 -12.63 -4.55
N ASN A 295 19.13 -13.17 -5.23
CA ASN A 295 18.15 -12.38 -5.99
C ASN A 295 17.33 -11.46 -5.09
N GLY A 296 16.97 -11.89 -3.88
CA GLY A 296 16.35 -11.04 -2.87
C GLY A 296 17.20 -9.82 -2.48
N ARG A 297 18.52 -9.97 -2.39
CA ARG A 297 19.44 -8.84 -2.16
C ARG A 297 19.50 -7.91 -3.36
N VAL A 298 19.58 -8.43 -4.58
CA VAL A 298 19.59 -7.62 -5.81
C VAL A 298 18.33 -6.74 -5.89
N VAL A 299 17.15 -7.32 -5.63
CA VAL A 299 15.89 -6.58 -5.63
C VAL A 299 15.89 -5.53 -4.52
N PHE A 300 16.22 -5.90 -3.29
CA PHE A 300 16.21 -4.98 -2.15
C PHE A 300 17.17 -3.80 -2.34
N ASP A 301 18.40 -4.06 -2.80
CA ASP A 301 19.38 -3.01 -3.09
C ASP A 301 18.90 -2.11 -4.24
N GLY A 302 18.23 -2.67 -5.24
CA GLY A 302 17.59 -1.93 -6.34
C GLY A 302 16.48 -1.00 -5.86
N MET A 303 15.59 -1.48 -4.99
CA MET A 303 14.53 -0.69 -4.36
C MET A 303 15.09 0.49 -3.56
N ILE A 304 16.13 0.24 -2.74
CA ILE A 304 16.81 1.30 -1.98
C ILE A 304 17.39 2.35 -2.92
N ALA A 305 18.09 1.93 -3.97
CA ALA A 305 18.69 2.84 -4.93
C ALA A 305 17.64 3.69 -5.64
N CYS A 306 16.50 3.08 -6.03
CA CYS A 306 15.38 3.77 -6.66
C CYS A 306 14.78 4.82 -5.72
N ALA A 307 14.47 4.45 -4.49
CA ALA A 307 13.87 5.34 -3.50
C ALA A 307 14.79 6.53 -3.17
N LYS A 308 16.09 6.29 -2.97
CA LYS A 308 17.09 7.37 -2.75
C LYS A 308 17.17 8.33 -3.93
N ALA A 309 17.23 7.81 -5.15
CA ALA A 309 17.29 8.62 -6.35
C ALA A 309 16.00 9.42 -6.55
N ALA A 310 14.83 8.80 -6.35
CA ALA A 310 13.54 9.48 -6.43
C ALA A 310 13.45 10.65 -5.44
N LEU A 311 13.84 10.45 -4.17
CA LEU A 311 13.89 11.53 -3.18
C LEU A 311 14.83 12.65 -3.56
N ALA A 312 16.02 12.32 -4.06
CA ALA A 312 17.04 13.30 -4.46
C ALA A 312 16.60 14.16 -5.65
N HIS A 313 15.81 13.61 -6.56
CA HIS A 313 15.29 14.29 -7.77
C HIS A 313 13.89 14.88 -7.60
N GLY A 314 13.28 14.79 -6.39
CA GLY A 314 11.95 15.32 -6.15
C GLY A 314 10.82 14.54 -6.84
N ILE A 315 11.11 13.33 -7.33
CA ILE A 315 10.11 12.40 -7.86
C ILE A 315 9.17 12.01 -6.70
N PRO A 316 7.84 12.08 -6.88
CA PRO A 316 6.92 11.73 -5.81
C PRO A 316 7.09 10.27 -5.38
N VAL A 317 7.25 10.04 -4.07
CA VAL A 317 7.30 8.70 -3.47
C VAL A 317 6.11 8.50 -2.56
N VAL A 318 5.43 7.38 -2.72
CA VAL A 318 4.40 6.90 -1.80
C VAL A 318 4.84 5.56 -1.22
N LEU A 319 4.21 5.13 -0.13
CA LEU A 319 4.56 3.87 0.52
C LEU A 319 3.47 2.81 0.39
N GLY A 320 3.92 1.58 0.19
CA GLY A 320 3.13 0.37 0.26
C GLY A 320 3.93 -0.73 0.91
N ASN A 321 3.31 -1.72 1.54
CA ASN A 321 4.06 -2.79 2.18
C ASN A 321 3.88 -4.16 1.55
N ASP A 322 3.10 -4.26 0.47
CA ASP A 322 2.92 -5.49 -0.28
C ASP A 322 2.42 -6.66 0.59
N THR A 323 1.34 -6.42 1.32
CA THR A 323 0.71 -7.45 2.15
C THR A 323 0.32 -8.68 1.34
N SER A 324 0.24 -9.81 1.96
CA SER A 324 0.15 -11.18 1.45
C SER A 324 1.48 -11.84 1.20
N CYS A 325 2.54 -11.10 0.90
CA CYS A 325 3.90 -11.65 0.85
C CYS A 325 4.29 -12.26 2.19
N GLN A 326 5.17 -13.26 2.17
CA GLN A 326 5.69 -13.84 3.40
C GLN A 326 6.39 -12.75 4.22
N TRP A 327 6.24 -12.80 5.54
CA TRP A 327 6.75 -11.83 6.50
C TRP A 327 6.04 -10.47 6.49
N VAL A 328 5.06 -10.23 5.64
CA VAL A 328 4.32 -8.95 5.59
C VAL A 328 2.90 -9.14 6.12
N ALA A 329 2.63 -8.59 7.30
CA ALA A 329 1.31 -8.66 7.91
C ALA A 329 0.50 -7.37 7.67
N GLN A 330 -0.83 -7.51 7.62
CA GLN A 330 -1.74 -6.38 7.39
C GLN A 330 -1.74 -5.34 8.52
N TYR A 331 -1.22 -5.63 9.68
CA TYR A 331 -1.14 -4.67 10.80
C TYR A 331 0.22 -3.97 10.91
N ASP A 332 1.15 -4.25 9.99
CA ASP A 332 2.55 -3.86 10.13
C ASP A 332 3.00 -2.73 9.17
N PHE A 333 2.08 -2.01 8.55
CA PHE A 333 2.45 -0.94 7.62
C PHE A 333 3.37 0.13 8.25
N TRP A 334 3.28 0.36 9.55
CA TRP A 334 4.20 1.23 10.28
C TRP A 334 5.68 0.83 10.14
N ARG A 335 5.98 -0.46 9.92
CA ARG A 335 7.35 -0.94 9.68
C ARG A 335 7.89 -0.46 8.35
N GLU A 336 7.05 -0.38 7.31
CA GLU A 336 7.45 0.17 6.03
C GLU A 336 7.96 1.61 6.15
N LEU A 337 7.31 2.43 7.00
CA LEU A 337 7.76 3.78 7.27
C LEU A 337 9.14 3.77 7.97
N CYS A 338 9.35 2.86 8.93
CA CYS A 338 10.65 2.70 9.60
C CYS A 338 11.73 2.23 8.60
N TYR A 339 11.42 1.27 7.74
CA TYR A 339 12.36 0.80 6.72
C TYR A 339 12.69 1.90 5.69
N PHE A 340 11.70 2.68 5.30
CA PHE A 340 11.91 3.82 4.40
C PHE A 340 12.81 4.88 5.04
N HIS A 341 12.61 5.18 6.31
CA HIS A 341 13.51 6.05 7.08
C HIS A 341 14.93 5.49 7.10
N GLU A 342 15.10 4.24 7.49
CA GLU A 342 16.41 3.61 7.71
C GLU A 342 17.19 3.39 6.40
N TYR A 343 16.55 2.81 5.38
CA TYR A 343 17.25 2.39 4.17
C TYR A 343 17.26 3.44 3.07
N ALA A 344 16.19 4.23 2.90
CA ALA A 344 16.16 5.33 1.93
C ALA A 344 16.77 6.63 2.47
N GLY A 345 16.96 6.75 3.79
CA GLY A 345 17.48 7.97 4.42
C GLY A 345 16.43 9.09 4.52
N ALA A 346 15.15 8.78 4.39
CA ALA A 346 14.06 9.73 4.57
C ALA A 346 13.94 10.16 6.03
N SER A 347 13.60 11.43 6.31
CA SER A 347 13.24 11.82 7.67
C SER A 347 11.92 11.18 8.10
N ASN A 348 11.65 11.09 9.42
CA ASN A 348 10.36 10.60 9.93
C ASN A 348 9.19 11.42 9.36
N ALA A 349 9.35 12.73 9.23
CA ALA A 349 8.38 13.62 8.62
C ALA A 349 8.13 13.27 7.15
N CYS A 350 9.18 13.01 6.37
CA CYS A 350 9.07 12.59 4.98
C CYS A 350 8.36 11.23 4.87
N ALA A 351 8.70 10.24 5.69
CA ALA A 351 8.07 8.93 5.68
C ALA A 351 6.57 9.02 6.01
N LEU A 352 6.19 9.82 7.02
CA LEU A 352 4.79 10.08 7.34
C LEU A 352 4.05 10.79 6.20
N TYR A 353 4.66 11.81 5.59
CA TYR A 353 4.07 12.50 4.46
C TYR A 353 3.84 11.57 3.26
N CYS A 354 4.83 10.73 2.94
CA CYS A 354 4.73 9.71 1.89
C CYS A 354 3.60 8.69 2.15
N ALA A 355 3.29 8.40 3.43
CA ALA A 355 2.23 7.47 3.82
C ALA A 355 0.87 8.16 4.12
N THR A 356 0.74 9.47 3.92
CA THR A 356 -0.48 10.25 4.20
C THR A 356 -0.79 11.25 3.07
N GLY A 357 -0.40 12.50 3.19
CA GLY A 357 -0.73 13.58 2.24
C GLY A 357 -0.23 13.31 0.82
N GLN A 358 0.99 12.82 0.65
CA GLN A 358 1.55 12.47 -0.66
C GLN A 358 0.78 11.30 -1.29
N SER A 359 0.53 10.23 -0.52
CA SER A 359 -0.25 9.08 -0.99
C SER A 359 -1.68 9.49 -1.38
N ALA A 360 -2.34 10.35 -0.60
CA ALA A 360 -3.65 10.86 -0.96
C ALA A 360 -3.63 11.63 -2.29
N ARG A 361 -2.63 12.50 -2.48
CA ARG A 361 -2.45 13.27 -3.71
C ARG A 361 -2.25 12.36 -4.92
N MET A 362 -1.35 11.39 -4.82
CA MET A 362 -1.03 10.47 -5.91
C MET A 362 -2.19 9.49 -6.21
N ALA A 363 -3.03 9.22 -5.22
CA ALA A 363 -4.24 8.40 -5.36
C ALA A 363 -5.47 9.19 -5.88
N GLY A 364 -5.33 10.48 -6.19
CA GLY A 364 -6.46 11.34 -6.57
C GLY A 364 -7.43 11.63 -5.42
N LEU A 365 -7.00 11.47 -4.17
CA LEU A 365 -7.81 11.64 -2.95
C LEU A 365 -7.42 12.85 -2.10
N GLY A 366 -6.57 13.75 -2.62
CA GLY A 366 -6.07 14.91 -1.86
C GLY A 366 -7.15 15.88 -1.37
N ASP A 367 -8.32 15.91 -2.04
CA ASP A 367 -9.50 16.67 -1.61
C ASP A 367 -10.50 15.83 -0.80
N VAL A 368 -10.11 14.59 -0.42
CA VAL A 368 -10.95 13.68 0.38
C VAL A 368 -10.30 13.36 1.71
N THR A 369 -8.99 13.04 1.73
CA THR A 369 -8.28 12.54 2.92
C THR A 369 -6.77 12.78 2.84
N GLY A 370 -5.99 12.28 3.80
CA GLY A 370 -4.52 12.33 3.83
C GLY A 370 -3.94 13.55 4.55
N THR A 371 -4.74 14.59 4.77
CA THR A 371 -4.40 15.74 5.63
C THR A 371 -5.57 16.05 6.56
N LEU A 372 -5.29 16.72 7.70
CA LEU A 372 -6.32 17.17 8.63
C LEU A 372 -6.61 18.66 8.35
N ARG A 373 -7.68 18.94 7.62
CA ARG A 373 -8.18 20.29 7.37
C ARG A 373 -9.70 20.30 7.25
N PRO A 374 -10.36 21.42 7.53
CA PRO A 374 -11.81 21.55 7.34
C PRO A 374 -12.24 21.13 5.93
N GLY A 375 -13.36 20.44 5.83
CA GLY A 375 -13.93 19.91 4.58
C GLY A 375 -13.48 18.50 4.22
N LEU A 376 -12.36 17.98 4.77
CA LEU A 376 -11.90 16.62 4.49
C LEU A 376 -12.54 15.59 5.41
N CYS A 377 -12.39 14.34 5.01
CA CYS A 377 -12.85 13.18 5.75
C CYS A 377 -12.06 13.03 7.06
N ALA A 378 -12.78 12.74 8.15
CA ALA A 378 -12.18 12.46 9.45
C ALA A 378 -11.58 11.05 9.47
N ASP A 379 -10.45 10.90 8.79
CA ASP A 379 -9.57 9.73 8.80
C ASP A 379 -8.34 10.08 9.64
N MET A 380 -8.27 9.62 10.89
CA MET A 380 -7.31 10.10 11.89
C MET A 380 -6.78 8.96 12.75
N LEU A 381 -5.57 9.15 13.28
CA LEU A 381 -4.95 8.28 14.29
C LEU A 381 -4.60 9.07 15.52
N VAL A 382 -4.62 8.40 16.67
CA VAL A 382 -4.11 8.93 17.94
C VAL A 382 -3.01 8.01 18.43
N THR A 383 -1.84 8.61 18.77
CA THR A 383 -0.70 7.94 19.39
C THR A 383 -0.29 8.64 20.67
N SER A 384 0.15 7.89 21.68
CA SER A 384 0.67 8.46 22.93
C SER A 384 2.01 9.14 22.72
N GLU A 385 2.88 8.56 21.89
CA GLU A 385 4.23 9.04 21.59
C GLU A 385 4.27 9.81 20.27
N ASN A 386 5.28 10.67 20.11
CA ASN A 386 5.46 11.51 18.91
C ASN A 386 6.00 10.69 17.72
N PRO A 387 5.21 10.43 16.67
CA PRO A 387 5.67 9.67 15.51
C PRO A 387 6.72 10.42 14.65
N LEU A 388 6.85 11.76 14.82
CA LEU A 388 7.94 12.51 14.18
C LEU A 388 9.27 12.33 14.90
N ALA A 389 9.26 11.96 16.19
CA ALA A 389 10.46 11.60 16.93
C ALA A 389 10.84 10.13 16.70
N ASP A 390 9.86 9.24 16.68
CA ASP A 390 10.06 7.81 16.48
C ASP A 390 8.82 7.19 15.77
N LEU A 391 8.99 6.72 14.55
CA LEU A 391 7.91 6.09 13.78
C LEU A 391 7.34 4.83 14.44
N ARG A 392 8.09 4.19 15.36
CA ARG A 392 7.61 3.04 16.15
C ARG A 392 6.42 3.39 17.04
N ALA A 393 6.16 4.68 17.32
CA ALA A 393 4.94 5.15 17.98
C ALA A 393 3.66 4.67 17.26
N LEU A 394 3.71 4.47 15.94
CA LEU A 394 2.59 3.96 15.14
C LEU A 394 2.29 2.46 15.38
N ARG A 395 3.19 1.72 16.06
CA ARG A 395 2.97 0.31 16.39
C ARG A 395 1.79 0.08 17.32
N THR A 396 1.54 1.08 18.19
CA THR A 396 0.47 1.01 19.20
C THR A 396 -0.36 2.27 19.11
N LEU A 397 -1.58 2.12 18.65
CA LEU A 397 -2.52 3.22 18.47
C LEU A 397 -3.49 3.28 19.66
N ASP A 398 -3.72 4.49 20.16
CA ASP A 398 -4.76 4.74 21.16
C ASP A 398 -6.15 4.78 20.50
N MET A 399 -6.21 5.29 19.27
CA MET A 399 -7.47 5.40 18.53
C MET A 399 -7.22 5.38 17.02
N VAL A 400 -8.16 4.81 16.29
CA VAL A 400 -8.32 4.97 14.84
C VAL A 400 -9.69 5.58 14.58
N VAL A 401 -9.73 6.65 13.80
CA VAL A 401 -10.96 7.23 13.29
C VAL A 401 -10.97 7.03 11.78
N ALA A 402 -12.00 6.37 11.27
CA ALA A 402 -12.14 6.15 9.84
C ALA A 402 -13.52 6.62 9.40
N ARG A 403 -13.54 7.63 8.52
CA ARG A 403 -14.77 8.30 8.08
C ARG A 403 -15.64 8.69 9.29
N GLY A 404 -15.03 9.36 10.28
CA GLY A 404 -15.69 9.81 11.49
C GLY A 404 -16.08 8.71 12.49
N ARG A 405 -15.87 7.43 12.13
CA ARG A 405 -16.13 6.31 13.03
C ARG A 405 -14.94 6.03 13.93
N ILE A 406 -15.15 6.11 15.22
CA ILE A 406 -14.12 5.91 16.24
C ILE A 406 -13.95 4.42 16.55
N ILE A 407 -12.70 3.97 16.57
CA ILE A 407 -12.25 2.66 17.07
C ILE A 407 -11.27 2.94 18.20
N ASP A 408 -11.75 2.84 19.42
CA ASP A 408 -10.94 3.03 20.63
C ASP A 408 -10.04 1.81 20.87
N ARG A 409 -8.77 2.04 21.19
CA ARG A 409 -7.76 1.02 21.47
C ARG A 409 -7.79 -0.14 20.48
N PRO A 410 -7.51 0.10 19.18
CA PRO A 410 -7.56 -0.93 18.17
C PRO A 410 -6.60 -2.08 18.51
N ARG A 411 -7.07 -3.32 18.40
CA ARG A 411 -6.27 -4.53 18.70
C ARG A 411 -6.33 -5.49 17.51
N PRO A 412 -5.43 -5.32 16.51
CA PRO A 412 -5.30 -6.31 15.46
C PRO A 412 -4.79 -7.63 16.03
N LYS A 413 -5.23 -8.74 15.45
CA LYS A 413 -4.69 -10.06 15.81
C LYS A 413 -3.27 -10.18 15.28
N ARG A 414 -2.29 -10.14 16.17
CA ARG A 414 -0.86 -10.19 15.84
C ARG A 414 -0.33 -11.62 15.81
N ASN A 415 0.76 -11.81 15.07
CA ASN A 415 1.54 -13.04 15.05
C ASN A 415 2.87 -12.80 15.79
N ALA A 416 2.95 -13.20 17.04
CA ALA A 416 4.11 -12.94 17.91
C ALA A 416 5.45 -13.49 17.34
N ARG A 417 5.41 -14.62 16.61
CA ARG A 417 6.61 -15.17 15.99
C ARG A 417 7.11 -14.32 14.82
N LEU A 418 6.18 -13.83 14.01
CA LEU A 418 6.47 -12.92 12.89
C LEU A 418 7.00 -11.60 13.43
N ASP A 419 6.31 -11.03 14.43
CA ASP A 419 6.72 -9.77 15.06
C ASP A 419 8.14 -9.87 15.65
N ALA A 420 8.44 -10.92 16.41
CA ALA A 420 9.75 -11.11 17.01
C ALA A 420 10.88 -11.23 15.96
N GLY A 421 10.61 -11.88 14.82
CA GLY A 421 11.55 -11.92 13.71
C GLY A 421 11.76 -10.55 13.08
N LEU A 422 10.67 -9.86 12.73
CA LEU A 422 10.74 -8.54 12.09
C LEU A 422 11.32 -7.44 13.00
N ASP A 423 11.13 -7.55 14.32
CA ASP A 423 11.72 -6.61 15.29
C ASP A 423 13.25 -6.62 15.24
N THR A 424 13.88 -7.73 14.83
CA THR A 424 15.34 -7.78 14.65
C THR A 424 15.86 -7.02 13.43
N LEU A 425 14.96 -6.60 12.54
CA LEU A 425 15.29 -5.83 11.33
C LEU A 425 15.11 -4.32 11.52
N LEU A 426 14.62 -3.89 12.70
CA LEU A 426 14.54 -2.50 13.10
C LEU A 426 15.71 -2.18 14.02
N ALA A 427 16.64 -1.34 13.59
CA ALA A 427 17.79 -0.92 14.35
C ALA A 427 17.42 -0.07 15.58
#